data_e0ce401f0ddcde320174c05129fd99b0
#
_entry.id   e0ce401f0ddcde320174c05129fd99b0
#
_cell.length_a   1.000
_cell.length_b   1.000
_cell.length_c   1.000
_cell.angle_alpha   90.00
_cell.angle_beta   90.00
_cell.angle_gamma   90.00
#
_symmetry.space_group_name_H-M   'P 1'
#
loop_
_entity.id
_entity.type
_entity.pdbx_description
1 polymer ?
#
loop_
_entity_poly.entity_id
_entity_poly.type
_entity_poly.pdbx_seq_one_letter_code
_entity_poly.pdbx_strand_id
1 'polypeptide(L)'
;MPFDRIFLDELSARNDIVEIVSQYVQLKKSGANYFGLCPFHNEKTGSFSVSPDKQIFHCFGCGAGGGVITFIMKAEGLTFPDAVRYLAERAGMQIPEQGEAERKAARHRERLYALCRDAGRYYYDTLWRPENRTAQQYFINRGLSRRTMNRFGLGYAPDSFHALIDAMTAKGYTREELMDAGLVSRSEKGHIYDRFRNRVMFPIIDVRGHVIAFGGRVLDDSKPKYLNSPETPIFHKSRNLFALNLSKSTKNDYFILAEGYMDVIALHQAGFDSAVASLGTSLTEEQARIIARHTDRIVISYDADGAGQAAAQRAIDILKKCDLQVKVLRIPGAKDPDEFIKARGADAFRNLIERSEDHNAFRIEQIAAKYDLEDDEARVLFLRDAARMLAGIESTIEREVYTGRAAKMAGVTAEAMNVEVRRELGIQRKRRKAAERREIRSPVGLAQPKDRSLAYTDMKSAKAEENVLRLLFSDQKLIAVAEKDLQPAWFSAPVLRKIYERVLELNRNDQMVDVLSFEGWLEPNEMSLLSAILEPGIPAGEHRGELQEYINTIRMQRVKDGTITQAGEDPLLTFGRIKKQNAGGQTI
;
A
#
# COMPACT_ATOMS: atom_id res chain seq x y z
N MET A 1 12.58 20.32 -9.48
CA MET A 1 11.12 20.20 -9.20
C MET A 1 10.38 20.95 -10.28
N PRO A 2 9.20 20.50 -10.73
CA PRO A 2 8.47 21.12 -11.85
C PRO A 2 7.87 22.50 -11.52
N PHE A 3 7.89 22.91 -10.26
CA PHE A 3 7.39 24.22 -9.79
C PHE A 3 8.47 24.87 -8.92
N ASP A 4 8.68 26.18 -9.07
CA ASP A 4 9.61 26.88 -8.22
C ASP A 4 9.03 27.08 -6.80
N ARG A 5 9.90 27.32 -5.83
CA ARG A 5 9.53 27.45 -4.42
C ARG A 5 8.61 28.65 -4.18
N ILE A 6 8.85 29.76 -4.87
CA ILE A 6 8.08 31.00 -4.73
C ILE A 6 6.61 30.76 -5.15
N PHE A 7 6.40 30.05 -6.27
CA PHE A 7 5.07 29.68 -6.72
C PHE A 7 4.35 28.75 -5.72
N LEU A 8 5.05 27.76 -5.18
CA LEU A 8 4.47 26.80 -4.23
C LEU A 8 4.10 27.48 -2.91
N ASP A 9 4.92 28.44 -2.44
CA ASP A 9 4.67 29.23 -1.24
C ASP A 9 3.44 30.16 -1.47
N GLU A 10 3.37 30.83 -2.61
CA GLU A 10 2.20 31.66 -2.98
C GLU A 10 0.93 30.83 -3.15
N LEU A 11 1.03 29.65 -3.78
CA LEU A 11 -0.08 28.71 -3.93
C LEU A 11 -0.61 28.27 -2.56
N SER A 12 0.28 27.94 -1.63
CA SER A 12 -0.10 27.56 -0.27
C SER A 12 -0.73 28.72 0.49
N ALA A 13 -0.19 29.93 0.34
CA ALA A 13 -0.72 31.12 0.98
C ALA A 13 -2.14 31.52 0.48
N ARG A 14 -2.46 31.24 -0.79
CA ARG A 14 -3.78 31.50 -1.38
C ARG A 14 -4.81 30.38 -1.11
N ASN A 15 -4.38 29.25 -0.58
CA ASN A 15 -5.24 28.12 -0.26
C ASN A 15 -5.15 27.84 1.24
N ASP A 16 -5.92 28.56 2.04
CA ASP A 16 -5.97 28.35 3.50
C ASP A 16 -6.29 26.90 3.84
N ILE A 17 -5.45 26.29 4.68
CA ILE A 17 -5.57 24.87 4.99
C ILE A 17 -6.85 24.54 5.75
N VAL A 18 -7.35 25.45 6.61
CA VAL A 18 -8.58 25.22 7.37
C VAL A 18 -9.77 25.24 6.43
N GLU A 19 -9.78 26.17 5.46
CA GLU A 19 -10.83 26.26 4.45
C GLU A 19 -10.86 25.01 3.55
N ILE A 20 -9.68 24.57 3.08
CA ILE A 20 -9.57 23.36 2.25
C ILE A 20 -10.01 22.11 3.02
N VAL A 21 -9.46 21.91 4.23
CA VAL A 21 -9.75 20.72 5.03
C VAL A 21 -11.21 20.68 5.47
N SER A 22 -11.84 21.82 5.72
CA SER A 22 -13.24 21.89 6.12
C SER A 22 -14.22 21.36 5.08
N GLN A 23 -13.80 21.22 3.81
CA GLN A 23 -14.60 20.60 2.75
C GLN A 23 -14.68 19.07 2.89
N TYR A 24 -13.74 18.46 3.60
CA TYR A 24 -13.61 17.02 3.77
C TYR A 24 -13.89 16.56 5.20
N VAL A 25 -13.65 17.44 6.19
CA VAL A 25 -13.69 17.12 7.62
C VAL A 25 -14.48 18.17 8.37
N GLN A 26 -15.39 17.75 9.24
CA GLN A 26 -16.03 18.65 10.18
C GLN A 26 -15.02 19.05 11.26
N LEU A 27 -14.50 20.28 11.15
CA LEU A 27 -13.53 20.83 12.08
C LEU A 27 -14.20 21.58 13.23
N LYS A 28 -13.74 21.33 14.46
CA LYS A 28 -14.14 22.06 15.67
C LYS A 28 -12.94 22.81 16.22
N LYS A 29 -13.08 24.11 16.48
CA LYS A 29 -12.02 24.93 17.06
C LYS A 29 -11.77 24.54 18.52
N SER A 30 -10.52 24.32 18.89
CA SER A 30 -10.09 24.04 20.25
C SER A 30 -8.74 24.74 20.50
N GLY A 31 -8.75 25.80 21.28
CA GLY A 31 -7.59 26.68 21.44
C GLY A 31 -7.16 27.36 20.14
N ALA A 32 -5.89 27.29 19.81
CA ALA A 32 -5.30 27.84 18.57
C ALA A 32 -5.51 26.97 17.34
N ASN A 33 -5.90 25.71 17.50
CA ASN A 33 -6.02 24.72 16.42
C ASN A 33 -7.47 24.28 16.20
N TYR A 34 -7.69 23.60 15.07
CA TYR A 34 -8.93 22.91 14.75
C TYR A 34 -8.73 21.41 14.85
N PHE A 35 -9.77 20.67 15.30
CA PHE A 35 -9.74 19.23 15.45
C PHE A 35 -10.94 18.59 14.77
N GLY A 36 -10.75 17.39 14.22
CA GLY A 36 -11.79 16.60 13.57
C GLY A 36 -11.43 15.13 13.52
N LEU A 37 -12.28 14.32 12.85
CA LEU A 37 -11.95 12.94 12.53
C LEU A 37 -11.03 12.89 11.31
N CYS A 38 -10.03 12.03 11.35
CA CYS A 38 -9.07 11.94 10.25
C CYS A 38 -9.71 11.38 8.98
N PRO A 39 -9.53 12.02 7.81
CA PRO A 39 -10.05 11.50 6.55
C PRO A 39 -9.18 10.41 5.94
N PHE A 40 -8.05 10.05 6.58
CA PHE A 40 -7.05 9.12 6.05
C PHE A 40 -7.01 7.79 6.78
N HIS A 41 -7.68 7.67 7.94
CA HIS A 41 -7.88 6.42 8.66
C HIS A 41 -9.19 6.50 9.47
N ASN A 42 -9.74 5.37 9.81
CA ASN A 42 -11.00 5.30 10.57
C ASN A 42 -10.73 5.48 12.06
N GLU A 43 -11.39 6.46 12.69
CA GLU A 43 -11.29 6.73 14.13
C GLU A 43 -12.63 7.22 14.70
N LYS A 44 -12.84 6.96 15.99
CA LYS A 44 -14.05 7.41 16.71
C LYS A 44 -13.80 8.70 17.54
N THR A 45 -12.55 9.01 17.80
CA THR A 45 -12.12 10.19 18.58
C THR A 45 -11.21 11.05 17.71
N GLY A 46 -11.48 12.34 17.62
CA GLY A 46 -10.77 13.25 16.73
C GLY A 46 -9.29 13.38 17.09
N SER A 47 -8.43 12.72 16.36
CA SER A 47 -6.97 12.85 16.46
C SER A 47 -6.37 13.71 15.34
N PHE A 48 -7.20 14.21 14.44
CA PHE A 48 -6.77 15.04 13.31
C PHE A 48 -6.78 16.51 13.71
N SER A 49 -5.62 17.15 13.69
CA SER A 49 -5.40 18.55 14.05
C SER A 49 -5.02 19.39 12.84
N VAL A 50 -5.55 20.60 12.72
CA VAL A 50 -5.18 21.59 11.71
C VAL A 50 -4.75 22.87 12.42
N SER A 51 -3.55 23.33 12.12
CA SER A 51 -3.00 24.59 12.65
C SER A 51 -3.14 25.70 11.61
N PRO A 52 -4.00 26.70 11.85
CA PRO A 52 -4.14 27.84 10.95
C PRO A 52 -2.88 28.69 10.88
N ASP A 53 -2.17 28.87 12.01
CA ASP A 53 -0.97 29.70 12.05
C ASP A 53 0.20 29.09 11.29
N LYS A 54 0.34 27.76 11.35
CA LYS A 54 1.41 27.02 10.67
C LYS A 54 1.02 26.53 9.28
N GLN A 55 -0.25 26.65 8.88
CA GLN A 55 -0.80 26.14 7.63
C GLN A 55 -0.49 24.64 7.38
N ILE A 56 -0.59 23.82 8.45
CA ILE A 56 -0.35 22.38 8.40
C ILE A 56 -1.49 21.60 9.07
N PHE A 57 -1.66 20.37 8.65
CA PHE A 57 -2.44 19.36 9.37
C PHE A 57 -1.52 18.28 9.95
N HIS A 58 -1.95 17.65 11.02
CA HIS A 58 -1.32 16.47 11.58
C HIS A 58 -2.35 15.56 12.23
N CYS A 59 -2.29 14.27 11.94
CA CYS A 59 -3.09 13.25 12.61
C CYS A 59 -2.23 12.49 13.62
N PHE A 60 -2.59 12.57 14.89
CA PHE A 60 -1.88 11.86 15.97
C PHE A 60 -2.17 10.36 15.99
N GLY A 61 -3.21 9.89 15.26
CA GLY A 61 -3.55 8.48 15.16
C GLY A 61 -2.73 7.73 14.10
N CYS A 62 -2.68 8.25 12.86
CA CYS A 62 -2.00 7.57 11.74
C CYS A 62 -0.70 8.25 11.29
N GLY A 63 -0.28 9.37 11.94
CA GLY A 63 0.93 10.09 11.59
C GLY A 63 0.86 10.89 10.26
N ALA A 64 -0.29 10.92 9.58
CA ALA A 64 -0.45 11.71 8.36
C ALA A 64 -0.32 13.20 8.68
N GLY A 65 0.55 13.91 7.97
CA GLY A 65 0.78 15.33 8.19
C GLY A 65 1.34 16.04 6.96
N GLY A 66 1.29 17.37 6.96
CA GLY A 66 1.82 18.22 5.90
C GLY A 66 1.00 19.48 5.65
N GLY A 67 1.36 20.24 4.62
CA GLY A 67 0.63 21.42 4.15
C GLY A 67 -0.55 21.09 3.25
N VAL A 68 -1.20 22.13 2.71
CA VAL A 68 -2.40 22.02 1.86
C VAL A 68 -2.19 21.15 0.63
N ILE A 69 -1.02 21.20 -0.02
CA ILE A 69 -0.72 20.36 -1.19
C ILE A 69 -0.70 18.89 -0.80
N THR A 70 -0.03 18.55 0.31
CA THR A 70 0.03 17.18 0.83
C THR A 70 -1.36 16.68 1.23
N PHE A 71 -2.20 17.55 1.79
CA PHE A 71 -3.58 17.21 2.12
C PHE A 71 -4.37 16.81 0.87
N ILE A 72 -4.36 17.64 -0.18
CA ILE A 72 -5.06 17.36 -1.43
C ILE A 72 -4.49 16.12 -2.14
N MET A 73 -3.17 15.91 -2.13
CA MET A 73 -2.58 14.67 -2.65
C MET A 73 -3.16 13.43 -1.98
N LYS A 74 -3.35 13.48 -0.66
CA LYS A 74 -3.89 12.36 0.12
C LYS A 74 -5.41 12.25 0.00
N ALA A 75 -6.13 13.35 0.07
CA ALA A 75 -7.60 13.36 0.03
C ALA A 75 -8.16 12.97 -1.34
N GLU A 76 -7.58 13.49 -2.42
CA GLU A 76 -8.03 13.23 -3.80
C GLU A 76 -7.22 12.13 -4.50
N GLY A 77 -6.16 11.62 -3.86
CA GLY A 77 -5.27 10.63 -4.46
C GLY A 77 -4.48 11.14 -5.66
N LEU A 78 -4.19 12.42 -5.69
CA LEU A 78 -3.51 13.09 -6.79
C LEU A 78 -2.00 12.96 -6.67
N THR A 79 -1.32 13.03 -7.83
CA THR A 79 0.14 13.25 -7.83
C THR A 79 0.45 14.69 -7.41
N PHE A 80 1.68 14.96 -6.96
CA PHE A 80 2.08 16.31 -6.59
C PHE A 80 1.79 17.36 -7.69
N PRO A 81 2.13 17.14 -8.97
CA PRO A 81 1.77 18.09 -10.04
C PRO A 81 0.25 18.28 -10.22
N ASP A 82 -0.54 17.23 -10.05
CA ASP A 82 -2.00 17.31 -10.20
C ASP A 82 -2.64 18.05 -9.01
N ALA A 83 -2.13 17.84 -7.79
CA ALA A 83 -2.58 18.58 -6.60
C ALA A 83 -2.24 20.09 -6.71
N VAL A 84 -1.05 20.40 -7.23
CA VAL A 84 -0.65 21.79 -7.51
C VAL A 84 -1.57 22.43 -8.55
N ARG A 85 -1.93 21.73 -9.64
CA ARG A 85 -2.88 22.24 -10.65
C ARG A 85 -4.27 22.46 -10.06
N TYR A 86 -4.77 21.51 -9.28
CA TYR A 86 -6.05 21.60 -8.61
C TYR A 86 -6.15 22.84 -7.72
N LEU A 87 -5.13 23.08 -6.88
CA LEU A 87 -5.09 24.25 -6.00
C LEU A 87 -4.88 25.55 -6.76
N ALA A 88 -4.08 25.56 -7.85
CA ALA A 88 -3.87 26.74 -8.69
C ALA A 88 -5.15 27.15 -9.41
N GLU A 89 -5.89 26.20 -9.98
CA GLU A 89 -7.18 26.45 -10.62
C GLU A 89 -8.18 27.04 -9.63
N ARG A 90 -8.28 26.46 -8.42
CA ARG A 90 -9.13 26.97 -7.35
C ARG A 90 -8.78 28.39 -6.93
N ALA A 91 -7.49 28.69 -6.82
CA ALA A 91 -6.99 30.02 -6.42
C ALA A 91 -6.95 31.03 -7.58
N GLY A 92 -7.34 30.66 -8.78
CA GLY A 92 -7.24 31.50 -9.98
C GLY A 92 -5.79 31.89 -10.34
N MET A 93 -4.81 31.02 -9.94
CA MET A 93 -3.39 31.27 -10.20
C MET A 93 -2.98 30.68 -11.56
N GLN A 94 -2.25 31.47 -12.31
CA GLN A 94 -1.58 30.95 -13.51
C GLN A 94 -0.36 30.12 -13.08
N ILE A 95 -0.34 28.86 -13.52
CA ILE A 95 0.80 27.98 -13.27
C ILE A 95 1.99 28.52 -14.08
N PRO A 96 3.17 28.72 -13.43
CA PRO A 96 4.37 29.12 -14.14
C PRO A 96 4.65 28.20 -15.32
N GLU A 97 5.15 28.74 -16.39
CA GLU A 97 5.42 27.97 -17.59
C GLU A 97 6.33 26.78 -17.27
N GLN A 98 5.76 25.58 -17.41
CA GLN A 98 6.52 24.33 -17.26
C GLN A 98 7.70 24.34 -18.23
N GLY A 99 8.84 23.84 -17.79
CA GLY A 99 10.00 23.67 -18.65
C GLY A 99 9.62 22.88 -19.93
N GLU A 100 10.27 23.15 -21.04
CA GLU A 100 9.95 22.56 -22.34
C GLU A 100 9.87 21.02 -22.30
N ALA A 101 10.71 20.38 -21.49
CA ALA A 101 10.70 18.93 -21.25
C ALA A 101 9.40 18.44 -20.58
N GLU A 102 8.86 19.18 -19.63
CA GLU A 102 7.63 18.81 -18.92
C GLU A 102 6.39 19.05 -19.76
N ARG A 103 6.35 20.13 -20.54
CA ARG A 103 5.31 20.35 -21.55
C ARG A 103 5.29 19.24 -22.58
N LYS A 104 6.47 18.79 -23.03
CA LYS A 104 6.61 17.65 -23.95
C LYS A 104 6.09 16.36 -23.32
N ALA A 105 6.45 16.06 -22.07
CA ALA A 105 5.97 14.88 -21.34
C ALA A 105 4.44 14.92 -21.10
N ALA A 106 3.87 16.08 -20.78
CA ALA A 106 2.43 16.24 -20.62
C ALA A 106 1.69 16.02 -21.96
N ARG A 107 2.13 16.65 -23.05
CA ARG A 107 1.57 16.44 -24.40
C ARG A 107 1.70 14.99 -24.84
N HIS A 108 2.81 14.33 -24.51
CA HIS A 108 3.00 12.92 -24.82
C HIS A 108 1.97 12.04 -24.07
N ARG A 109 1.73 12.27 -22.77
CA ARG A 109 0.68 11.55 -22.03
C ARG A 109 -0.72 11.76 -22.63
N GLU A 110 -1.06 12.99 -23.00
CA GLU A 110 -2.34 13.28 -23.67
C GLU A 110 -2.48 12.52 -25.00
N ARG A 111 -1.39 12.44 -25.76
CA ARG A 111 -1.34 11.64 -27.00
C ARG A 111 -1.56 10.15 -26.70
N LEU A 112 -0.94 9.61 -25.63
CA LEU A 112 -1.13 8.21 -25.24
C LEU A 112 -2.57 7.93 -24.78
N TYR A 113 -3.24 8.85 -24.06
CA TYR A 113 -4.67 8.71 -23.74
C TYR A 113 -5.54 8.69 -24.99
N ALA A 114 -5.28 9.60 -25.94
CA ALA A 114 -5.99 9.64 -27.20
C ALA A 114 -5.79 8.35 -28.01
N LEU A 115 -4.55 7.85 -28.08
CA LEU A 115 -4.20 6.60 -28.76
C LEU A 115 -4.89 5.39 -28.12
N CYS A 116 -4.87 5.26 -26.79
CA CYS A 116 -5.55 4.15 -26.10
C CYS A 116 -7.07 4.21 -26.30
N ARG A 117 -7.68 5.39 -26.29
CA ARG A 117 -9.10 5.56 -26.60
C ARG A 117 -9.40 5.10 -28.04
N ASP A 118 -8.60 5.49 -29.01
CA ASP A 118 -8.79 5.15 -30.42
C ASP A 118 -8.52 3.65 -30.68
N ALA A 119 -7.55 3.05 -30.00
CA ALA A 119 -7.31 1.60 -30.02
C ALA A 119 -8.50 0.84 -29.39
N GLY A 120 -9.03 1.33 -28.25
CA GLY A 120 -10.23 0.75 -27.64
C GLY A 120 -11.43 0.79 -28.58
N ARG A 121 -11.62 1.91 -29.28
CA ARG A 121 -12.68 2.03 -30.30
C ARG A 121 -12.45 1.08 -31.46
N TYR A 122 -11.22 0.97 -31.95
CA TYR A 122 -10.86 0.03 -33.01
C TYR A 122 -11.18 -1.42 -32.61
N TYR A 123 -10.79 -1.87 -31.42
CA TYR A 123 -11.10 -3.23 -30.95
C TYR A 123 -12.61 -3.46 -30.77
N TYR A 124 -13.33 -2.45 -30.24
CA TYR A 124 -14.77 -2.51 -30.11
C TYR A 124 -15.46 -2.65 -31.47
N ASP A 125 -15.14 -1.77 -32.45
CA ASP A 125 -15.73 -1.81 -33.79
C ASP A 125 -15.35 -3.13 -34.51
N THR A 126 -14.13 -3.63 -34.30
CA THR A 126 -13.67 -4.91 -34.86
C THR A 126 -14.47 -6.10 -34.32
N LEU A 127 -14.85 -6.10 -33.04
CA LEU A 127 -15.72 -7.15 -32.47
C LEU A 127 -17.03 -7.28 -33.25
N TRP A 128 -17.65 -6.17 -33.67
CA TRP A 128 -18.96 -6.17 -34.30
C TRP A 128 -18.95 -6.39 -35.83
N ARG A 129 -17.78 -6.60 -36.42
CA ARG A 129 -17.67 -6.94 -37.85
C ARG A 129 -18.23 -8.35 -38.12
N PRO A 130 -18.93 -8.56 -39.25
CA PRO A 130 -19.55 -9.85 -39.58
C PRO A 130 -18.57 -11.03 -39.61
N GLU A 131 -17.31 -10.80 -39.99
CA GLU A 131 -16.26 -11.80 -40.04
C GLU A 131 -15.81 -12.29 -38.66
N ASN A 132 -16.05 -11.55 -37.59
CA ASN A 132 -15.57 -11.84 -36.24
C ASN A 132 -16.63 -12.50 -35.35
N ARG A 133 -17.51 -13.30 -35.93
CA ARG A 133 -18.59 -14.02 -35.21
C ARG A 133 -18.07 -14.91 -34.09
N THR A 134 -16.92 -15.54 -34.25
CA THR A 134 -16.32 -16.39 -33.21
C THR A 134 -16.05 -15.60 -31.92
N ALA A 135 -15.53 -14.39 -32.04
CA ALA A 135 -15.28 -13.52 -30.90
C ALA A 135 -16.58 -13.03 -30.24
N GLN A 136 -17.60 -12.71 -31.03
CA GLN A 136 -18.93 -12.37 -30.51
C GLN A 136 -19.55 -13.56 -29.77
N GLN A 137 -19.49 -14.75 -30.40
CA GLN A 137 -20.05 -15.98 -29.82
C GLN A 137 -19.36 -16.37 -28.52
N TYR A 138 -18.07 -16.10 -28.36
CA TYR A 138 -17.36 -16.29 -27.10
C TYR A 138 -18.08 -15.55 -25.94
N PHE A 139 -18.39 -14.28 -26.09
CA PHE A 139 -19.07 -13.50 -25.07
C PHE A 139 -20.53 -13.96 -24.86
N ILE A 140 -21.22 -14.30 -25.97
CA ILE A 140 -22.60 -14.83 -25.90
C ILE A 140 -22.64 -16.17 -25.15
N ASN A 141 -21.68 -17.09 -25.43
CA ASN A 141 -21.56 -18.37 -24.74
C ASN A 141 -21.22 -18.19 -23.25
N ARG A 142 -20.56 -17.10 -22.90
CA ARG A 142 -20.35 -16.68 -21.51
C ARG A 142 -21.60 -16.05 -20.88
N GLY A 143 -22.71 -15.91 -21.61
CA GLY A 143 -23.96 -15.36 -21.13
C GLY A 143 -23.98 -13.83 -21.04
N LEU A 144 -23.04 -13.13 -21.66
CA LEU A 144 -23.00 -11.68 -21.61
C LEU A 144 -24.03 -11.06 -22.56
N SER A 145 -24.82 -10.13 -22.05
CA SER A 145 -25.74 -9.33 -22.85
C SER A 145 -24.99 -8.28 -23.69
N ARG A 146 -25.57 -7.90 -24.82
CA ARG A 146 -25.02 -6.82 -25.65
C ARG A 146 -24.87 -5.51 -24.85
N ARG A 147 -25.81 -5.21 -23.95
CA ARG A 147 -25.76 -4.05 -23.05
C ARG A 147 -24.50 -4.08 -22.18
N THR A 148 -24.18 -5.23 -21.61
CA THR A 148 -22.98 -5.43 -20.78
C THR A 148 -21.72 -5.29 -21.61
N MET A 149 -21.64 -5.94 -22.77
CA MET A 149 -20.50 -5.82 -23.68
C MET A 149 -20.23 -4.36 -24.07
N ASN A 150 -21.28 -3.61 -24.37
CA ASN A 150 -21.16 -2.17 -24.70
C ASN A 150 -20.73 -1.34 -23.47
N ARG A 151 -21.30 -1.60 -22.29
CA ARG A 151 -20.97 -0.88 -21.05
C ARG A 151 -19.48 -1.03 -20.68
N PHE A 152 -18.91 -2.21 -20.91
CA PHE A 152 -17.49 -2.47 -20.65
C PHE A 152 -16.58 -2.18 -21.85
N GLY A 153 -17.13 -1.80 -22.99
CA GLY A 153 -16.35 -1.51 -24.21
C GLY A 153 -15.58 -2.73 -24.72
N LEU A 154 -16.15 -3.94 -24.55
CA LEU A 154 -15.49 -5.17 -24.94
C LEU A 154 -15.20 -5.19 -26.44
N GLY A 155 -14.04 -5.72 -26.83
CA GLY A 155 -13.56 -5.69 -28.19
C GLY A 155 -12.92 -7.00 -28.65
N TYR A 156 -12.35 -6.95 -29.85
CA TYR A 156 -11.59 -8.06 -30.43
C TYR A 156 -10.35 -7.54 -31.16
N ALA A 157 -9.23 -8.14 -30.86
CA ALA A 157 -7.98 -7.97 -31.61
C ALA A 157 -7.88 -9.10 -32.66
N PRO A 158 -7.89 -8.79 -33.94
CA PRO A 158 -7.87 -9.79 -35.01
C PRO A 158 -6.57 -10.58 -35.01
N ASP A 159 -6.56 -11.74 -35.66
CA ASP A 159 -5.36 -12.54 -35.85
C ASP A 159 -4.47 -11.92 -36.95
N SER A 160 -3.80 -10.85 -36.60
CA SER A 160 -2.90 -10.11 -37.49
C SER A 160 -1.73 -9.53 -36.72
N PHE A 161 -0.59 -9.44 -37.38
CA PHE A 161 0.61 -8.83 -36.81
C PHE A 161 0.63 -7.31 -36.92
N HIS A 162 -0.21 -6.70 -37.78
CA HIS A 162 -0.11 -5.28 -38.13
C HIS A 162 -1.46 -4.55 -38.19
N ALA A 163 -2.58 -5.21 -37.97
CA ALA A 163 -3.90 -4.61 -38.18
C ALA A 163 -4.15 -3.37 -37.28
N LEU A 164 -3.71 -3.39 -36.03
CA LEU A 164 -3.79 -2.22 -35.15
C LEU A 164 -2.76 -1.17 -35.55
N ILE A 165 -1.51 -1.58 -35.85
CA ILE A 165 -0.45 -0.68 -36.29
C ILE A 165 -0.94 0.13 -37.50
N ASP A 166 -1.47 -0.52 -38.53
CA ASP A 166 -1.93 0.11 -39.74
C ASP A 166 -3.09 1.07 -39.46
N ALA A 167 -4.07 0.64 -38.65
CA ALA A 167 -5.22 1.47 -38.30
C ALA A 167 -4.82 2.71 -37.49
N MET A 168 -3.87 2.60 -36.56
CA MET A 168 -3.43 3.74 -35.74
C MET A 168 -2.47 4.65 -36.52
N THR A 169 -1.60 4.10 -37.35
CA THR A 169 -0.72 4.89 -38.23
C THR A 169 -1.53 5.71 -39.23
N ALA A 170 -2.62 5.16 -39.79
CA ALA A 170 -3.55 5.92 -40.63
C ALA A 170 -4.23 7.10 -39.91
N LYS A 171 -4.31 7.07 -38.57
CA LYS A 171 -4.78 8.16 -37.70
C LYS A 171 -3.68 9.13 -37.30
N GLY A 172 -2.45 8.95 -37.76
CA GLY A 172 -1.30 9.81 -37.47
C GLY A 172 -0.59 9.54 -36.17
N TYR A 173 -0.72 8.32 -35.60
CA TYR A 173 0.08 7.88 -34.48
C TYR A 173 1.39 7.24 -34.95
N THR A 174 2.47 7.47 -34.20
CA THR A 174 3.77 6.89 -34.52
C THR A 174 3.94 5.49 -33.88
N ARG A 175 4.90 4.71 -34.39
CA ARG A 175 5.23 3.39 -33.82
C ARG A 175 5.82 3.52 -32.42
N GLU A 176 6.52 4.59 -32.10
CA GLU A 176 7.03 4.90 -30.78
C GLU A 176 5.87 5.14 -29.81
N GLU A 177 4.86 5.93 -30.17
CA GLU A 177 3.66 6.14 -29.35
C GLU A 177 2.92 4.81 -29.11
N LEU A 178 2.82 3.94 -30.12
CA LEU A 178 2.23 2.60 -29.97
C LEU A 178 3.04 1.70 -29.01
N MET A 179 4.37 1.81 -29.03
CA MET A 179 5.26 1.10 -28.10
C MET A 179 5.09 1.62 -26.68
N ASP A 180 5.10 2.93 -26.49
CA ASP A 180 4.94 3.59 -25.20
C ASP A 180 3.56 3.33 -24.58
N ALA A 181 2.52 3.17 -25.40
CA ALA A 181 1.18 2.76 -24.98
C ALA A 181 1.06 1.25 -24.70
N GLY A 182 2.11 0.46 -24.94
CA GLY A 182 2.11 -0.99 -24.75
C GLY A 182 1.15 -1.76 -25.67
N LEU A 183 0.82 -1.19 -26.83
CA LEU A 183 -0.09 -1.75 -27.84
C LEU A 183 0.64 -2.67 -28.82
N VAL A 184 1.94 -2.52 -28.96
CA VAL A 184 2.80 -3.30 -29.83
C VAL A 184 3.95 -3.92 -29.04
N SER A 185 4.60 -4.90 -29.63
CA SER A 185 5.79 -5.56 -29.10
C SER A 185 6.90 -5.56 -30.15
N ARG A 186 8.15 -5.68 -29.69
CA ARG A 186 9.31 -5.80 -30.57
C ARG A 186 9.88 -7.22 -30.46
N SER A 187 10.12 -7.87 -31.58
CA SER A 187 10.79 -9.17 -31.64
C SER A 187 12.31 -9.01 -31.39
N GLU A 188 12.99 -10.10 -31.11
CA GLU A 188 14.47 -10.15 -30.98
C GLU A 188 15.17 -9.65 -32.27
N LYS A 189 14.55 -9.82 -33.43
CA LYS A 189 15.03 -9.31 -34.72
C LYS A 189 14.66 -7.84 -34.99
N GLY A 190 14.04 -7.16 -34.01
CA GLY A 190 13.69 -5.74 -34.10
C GLY A 190 12.35 -5.44 -34.79
N HIS A 191 11.62 -6.42 -35.31
CA HIS A 191 10.31 -6.22 -35.94
C HIS A 191 9.26 -5.81 -34.92
N ILE A 192 8.49 -4.77 -35.21
CA ILE A 192 7.37 -4.30 -34.38
C ILE A 192 6.09 -4.94 -34.91
N TYR A 193 5.27 -5.48 -33.99
CA TYR A 193 4.04 -6.17 -34.30
C TYR A 193 2.97 -5.96 -33.21
N ASP A 194 1.69 -6.14 -33.58
CA ASP A 194 0.57 -5.99 -32.65
C ASP A 194 0.72 -6.93 -31.45
N ARG A 195 0.68 -6.37 -30.25
CA ARG A 195 0.84 -7.13 -29.00
C ARG A 195 -0.32 -8.10 -28.78
N PHE A 196 -1.53 -7.66 -29.07
CA PHE A 196 -2.75 -8.46 -28.92
C PHE A 196 -3.17 -8.99 -30.29
N ARG A 197 -3.27 -10.31 -30.43
CA ARG A 197 -3.67 -11.01 -31.65
C ARG A 197 -4.58 -12.17 -31.28
N ASN A 198 -5.64 -12.40 -32.05
CA ASN A 198 -6.65 -13.43 -31.82
C ASN A 198 -7.16 -13.44 -30.37
N ARG A 199 -7.49 -12.25 -29.83
CA ARG A 199 -7.91 -12.10 -28.43
C ARG A 199 -9.17 -11.27 -28.32
N VAL A 200 -10.09 -11.72 -27.43
CA VAL A 200 -11.15 -10.84 -26.93
C VAL A 200 -10.51 -9.84 -25.98
N MET A 201 -10.94 -8.56 -26.06
CA MET A 201 -10.28 -7.43 -25.44
C MET A 201 -11.12 -6.80 -24.33
N PHE A 202 -10.47 -6.48 -23.24
CA PHE A 202 -11.02 -5.83 -22.05
C PHE A 202 -10.27 -4.50 -21.86
N PRO A 203 -10.87 -3.35 -22.15
CA PRO A 203 -10.23 -2.07 -21.88
C PRO A 203 -10.14 -1.85 -20.36
N ILE A 204 -8.98 -1.40 -19.92
CA ILE A 204 -8.74 -0.98 -18.55
C ILE A 204 -8.93 0.54 -18.52
N ILE A 205 -9.86 0.99 -17.69
CA ILE A 205 -10.30 2.38 -17.64
C ILE A 205 -9.99 2.95 -16.26
N ASP A 206 -9.33 4.10 -16.22
CA ASP A 206 -9.00 4.79 -14.98
C ASP A 206 -10.25 5.41 -14.32
N VAL A 207 -10.12 5.91 -13.10
CA VAL A 207 -11.21 6.55 -12.35
C VAL A 207 -11.78 7.81 -13.04
N ARG A 208 -11.04 8.42 -13.97
CA ARG A 208 -11.46 9.59 -14.76
C ARG A 208 -12.20 9.20 -16.04
N GLY A 209 -12.23 7.92 -16.40
CA GLY A 209 -12.88 7.42 -17.60
C GLY A 209 -11.98 7.28 -18.83
N HIS A 210 -10.65 7.46 -18.68
CA HIS A 210 -9.72 7.26 -19.79
C HIS A 210 -9.37 5.78 -19.93
N VAL A 211 -9.36 5.29 -21.17
CA VAL A 211 -8.76 3.99 -21.48
C VAL A 211 -7.24 4.14 -21.34
N ILE A 212 -6.63 3.37 -20.46
CA ILE A 212 -5.21 3.45 -20.10
C ILE A 212 -4.41 2.21 -20.49
N ALA A 213 -5.09 1.08 -20.68
CA ALA A 213 -4.46 -0.21 -20.97
C ALA A 213 -5.52 -1.22 -21.44
N PHE A 214 -5.07 -2.45 -21.74
CA PHE A 214 -5.93 -3.54 -22.18
C PHE A 214 -5.53 -4.86 -21.52
N GLY A 215 -6.53 -5.70 -21.25
CA GLY A 215 -6.40 -7.13 -21.09
C GLY A 215 -6.86 -7.84 -22.36
N GLY A 216 -6.26 -8.95 -22.72
CA GLY A 216 -6.66 -9.76 -23.86
C GLY A 216 -6.67 -11.24 -23.53
N ARG A 217 -7.77 -11.95 -23.80
CA ARG A 217 -7.89 -13.40 -23.63
C ARG A 217 -7.92 -14.10 -24.98
N VAL A 218 -7.11 -15.15 -25.14
CA VAL A 218 -7.10 -15.98 -26.37
C VAL A 218 -8.44 -16.70 -26.57
N LEU A 219 -8.79 -16.92 -27.83
CA LEU A 219 -9.95 -17.70 -28.24
C LEU A 219 -9.62 -19.20 -28.44
N ASP A 220 -8.35 -19.53 -28.47
CA ASP A 220 -7.79 -20.86 -28.63
C ASP A 220 -7.01 -21.32 -27.38
N ASP A 221 -6.28 -22.42 -27.45
CA ASP A 221 -5.45 -22.95 -26.35
C ASP A 221 -4.04 -22.36 -26.28
N SER A 222 -3.76 -21.27 -27.02
CA SER A 222 -2.47 -20.62 -27.01
C SER A 222 -2.18 -19.97 -25.64
N LYS A 223 -0.90 -19.90 -25.29
CA LYS A 223 -0.45 -19.30 -24.01
C LYS A 223 0.24 -17.96 -24.28
N PRO A 224 0.12 -17.01 -23.34
CA PRO A 224 -0.67 -17.05 -22.09
C PRO A 224 -2.17 -16.88 -22.36
N LYS A 225 -3.01 -17.56 -21.57
CA LYS A 225 -4.48 -17.46 -21.65
C LYS A 225 -4.97 -16.00 -21.54
N TYR A 226 -4.45 -15.25 -20.58
CA TYR A 226 -4.64 -13.81 -20.43
C TYR A 226 -3.32 -13.09 -20.63
N LEU A 227 -3.36 -11.99 -21.37
CA LEU A 227 -2.23 -11.08 -21.59
C LEU A 227 -2.68 -9.65 -21.24
N ASN A 228 -1.92 -8.98 -20.41
CA ASN A 228 -2.16 -7.58 -20.06
C ASN A 228 -1.13 -6.65 -20.71
N SER A 229 -1.49 -5.38 -20.88
CA SER A 229 -0.53 -4.33 -21.20
C SER A 229 0.64 -4.34 -20.22
N PRO A 230 1.84 -3.99 -20.64
CA PRO A 230 2.97 -3.74 -19.74
C PRO A 230 2.74 -2.45 -18.93
N GLU A 231 3.65 -2.10 -18.03
CA GLU A 231 3.73 -0.78 -17.43
C GLU A 231 3.99 0.27 -18.53
N THR A 232 3.30 1.42 -18.45
CA THR A 232 3.42 2.51 -19.42
C THR A 232 3.42 3.86 -18.70
N PRO A 233 3.73 4.98 -19.38
CA PRO A 233 3.64 6.31 -18.76
C PRO A 233 2.25 6.70 -18.23
N ILE A 234 1.18 5.99 -18.67
CA ILE A 234 -0.22 6.24 -18.27
C ILE A 234 -0.86 5.06 -17.54
N PHE A 235 -0.16 3.93 -17.36
CA PHE A 235 -0.71 2.72 -16.75
C PHE A 235 0.28 2.05 -15.80
N HIS A 236 -0.13 1.88 -14.54
CA HIS A 236 0.58 1.12 -13.52
C HIS A 236 -0.36 0.08 -12.92
N LYS A 237 -0.05 -1.21 -13.09
CA LYS A 237 -0.88 -2.32 -12.59
C LYS A 237 -1.13 -2.23 -11.09
N SER A 238 -0.11 -1.86 -10.33
CA SER A 238 -0.17 -1.75 -8.88
C SER A 238 -1.10 -0.63 -8.37
N ARG A 239 -1.49 0.31 -9.23
CA ARG A 239 -2.27 1.51 -8.87
C ARG A 239 -3.63 1.59 -9.55
N ASN A 240 -4.04 0.54 -10.25
CA ASN A 240 -5.30 0.49 -10.96
C ASN A 240 -6.05 -0.80 -10.64
N LEU A 241 -7.37 -0.73 -10.68
CA LEU A 241 -8.28 -1.86 -10.51
C LEU A 241 -9.24 -1.90 -11.70
N PHE A 242 -9.55 -3.10 -12.19
CA PHE A 242 -10.53 -3.27 -13.25
C PHE A 242 -11.92 -2.90 -12.74
N ALA A 243 -12.68 -2.17 -13.53
CA ALA A 243 -14.03 -1.67 -13.28
C ALA A 243 -14.18 -0.67 -12.12
N LEU A 244 -13.09 -0.16 -11.52
CA LEU A 244 -13.18 0.85 -10.47
C LEU A 244 -13.90 2.13 -10.95
N ASN A 245 -13.72 2.52 -12.20
CA ASN A 245 -14.42 3.64 -12.83
C ASN A 245 -15.96 3.49 -12.78
N LEU A 246 -16.47 2.27 -12.78
CA LEU A 246 -17.91 1.95 -12.66
C LEU A 246 -18.31 1.79 -11.19
N SER A 247 -17.46 1.12 -10.39
CA SER A 247 -17.78 0.75 -9.01
C SER A 247 -17.67 1.92 -8.02
N LYS A 248 -16.89 2.97 -8.32
CA LYS A 248 -16.73 4.15 -7.44
C LYS A 248 -18.03 4.88 -7.12
N SER A 249 -19.05 4.74 -7.95
CA SER A 249 -20.38 5.38 -7.79
C SER A 249 -21.46 4.40 -7.32
N THR A 250 -21.07 3.21 -6.87
CA THR A 250 -22.02 2.24 -6.30
C THR A 250 -22.71 2.82 -5.06
N LYS A 251 -23.95 2.36 -4.83
CA LYS A 251 -24.68 2.67 -3.59
C LYS A 251 -24.50 1.59 -2.52
N ASN A 252 -23.79 0.51 -2.84
CA ASN A 252 -23.48 -0.53 -1.87
C ASN A 252 -22.41 -0.03 -0.88
N ASP A 253 -22.55 -0.40 0.38
CA ASP A 253 -21.60 -0.08 1.45
C ASP A 253 -20.37 -1.02 1.48
N TYR A 254 -20.20 -1.85 0.44
CA TYR A 254 -19.10 -2.79 0.29
C TYR A 254 -18.65 -2.88 -1.16
N PHE A 255 -17.36 -3.25 -1.35
CA PHE A 255 -16.86 -3.70 -2.64
C PHE A 255 -16.72 -5.21 -2.68
N ILE A 256 -16.81 -5.79 -3.88
CA ILE A 256 -16.51 -7.20 -4.14
C ILE A 256 -15.18 -7.28 -4.89
N LEU A 257 -14.21 -7.96 -4.31
CA LEU A 257 -12.92 -8.21 -4.95
C LEU A 257 -12.94 -9.59 -5.60
N ALA A 258 -13.03 -9.62 -6.93
CA ALA A 258 -12.99 -10.84 -7.74
C ALA A 258 -11.59 -11.09 -8.33
N GLU A 259 -11.34 -12.30 -8.86
CA GLU A 259 -10.03 -12.65 -9.43
C GLU A 259 -9.80 -12.05 -10.80
N GLY A 260 -10.81 -12.04 -11.67
CA GLY A 260 -10.62 -11.74 -13.08
C GLY A 260 -11.66 -10.84 -13.71
N TYR A 261 -11.37 -10.47 -14.95
CA TYR A 261 -12.24 -9.60 -15.75
C TYR A 261 -13.65 -10.17 -15.93
N MET A 262 -13.74 -11.47 -16.24
CA MET A 262 -15.04 -12.10 -16.52
C MET A 262 -15.93 -12.15 -15.29
N ASP A 263 -15.36 -12.42 -14.12
CA ASP A 263 -16.10 -12.47 -12.86
C ASP A 263 -16.72 -11.10 -12.53
N VAL A 264 -15.90 -10.05 -12.65
CA VAL A 264 -16.36 -8.66 -12.47
C VAL A 264 -17.47 -8.31 -13.45
N ILE A 265 -17.30 -8.65 -14.74
CA ILE A 265 -18.32 -8.34 -15.77
C ILE A 265 -19.61 -9.09 -15.48
N ALA A 266 -19.53 -10.37 -15.10
CA ALA A 266 -20.69 -11.18 -14.74
C ALA A 266 -21.40 -10.63 -13.49
N LEU A 267 -20.65 -10.25 -12.45
CA LEU A 267 -21.17 -9.61 -11.24
C LEU A 267 -21.90 -8.31 -11.57
N HIS A 268 -21.28 -7.42 -12.36
CA HIS A 268 -21.93 -6.17 -12.81
C HIS A 268 -23.20 -6.44 -13.61
N GLN A 269 -23.20 -7.45 -14.49
CA GLN A 269 -24.39 -7.84 -15.26
C GLN A 269 -25.52 -8.32 -14.34
N ALA A 270 -25.18 -9.03 -13.27
CA ALA A 270 -26.12 -9.51 -12.27
C ALA A 270 -26.59 -8.43 -11.27
N GLY A 271 -26.10 -7.19 -11.41
CA GLY A 271 -26.49 -6.05 -10.56
C GLY A 271 -25.57 -5.78 -9.37
N PHE A 272 -24.42 -6.45 -9.27
CA PHE A 272 -23.40 -6.21 -8.24
C PHE A 272 -22.37 -5.21 -8.79
N ASP A 273 -22.75 -3.93 -8.83
CA ASP A 273 -21.99 -2.85 -9.45
C ASP A 273 -20.78 -2.36 -8.61
N SER A 274 -20.56 -2.96 -7.45
CA SER A 274 -19.41 -2.73 -6.56
C SER A 274 -18.23 -3.69 -6.83
N ALA A 275 -18.33 -4.55 -7.86
CA ALA A 275 -17.28 -5.53 -8.14
C ALA A 275 -16.07 -4.91 -8.85
N VAL A 276 -14.86 -5.27 -8.38
CA VAL A 276 -13.57 -4.87 -8.94
C VAL A 276 -12.61 -6.07 -8.98
N ALA A 277 -11.56 -5.99 -9.80
CA ALA A 277 -10.49 -7.01 -9.80
C ALA A 277 -9.12 -6.37 -9.91
N SER A 278 -8.10 -7.10 -9.43
CA SER A 278 -6.69 -6.81 -9.73
C SER A 278 -6.38 -7.08 -11.21
N LEU A 279 -5.19 -6.66 -11.67
CA LEU A 279 -4.84 -6.68 -13.09
C LEU A 279 -3.82 -7.78 -13.44
N GLY A 280 -4.17 -9.02 -13.09
CA GLY A 280 -3.32 -10.19 -13.36
C GLY A 280 -2.09 -10.27 -12.45
N THR A 281 -2.16 -9.66 -11.29
CA THR A 281 -1.18 -9.73 -10.20
C THR A 281 -1.91 -9.91 -8.89
N SER A 282 -1.23 -10.38 -7.84
CA SER A 282 -1.79 -10.31 -6.49
C SER A 282 -2.17 -8.87 -6.14
N LEU A 283 -3.16 -8.70 -5.27
CA LEU A 283 -3.55 -7.39 -4.75
C LEU A 283 -2.34 -6.67 -4.15
N THR A 284 -2.20 -5.37 -4.40
CA THR A 284 -1.12 -4.54 -3.85
C THR A 284 -1.62 -3.65 -2.71
N GLU A 285 -0.69 -3.11 -1.90
CA GLU A 285 -1.05 -2.15 -0.85
C GLU A 285 -1.63 -0.85 -1.42
N GLU A 286 -1.13 -0.40 -2.58
CA GLU A 286 -1.67 0.77 -3.26
C GLU A 286 -3.13 0.54 -3.72
N GLN A 287 -3.43 -0.64 -4.28
CA GLN A 287 -4.80 -1.01 -4.65
C GLN A 287 -5.71 -1.10 -3.43
N ALA A 288 -5.25 -1.66 -2.32
CA ALA A 288 -6.00 -1.70 -1.06
C ALA A 288 -6.31 -0.30 -0.52
N ARG A 289 -5.34 0.62 -0.55
CA ARG A 289 -5.56 2.04 -0.19
C ARG A 289 -6.55 2.74 -1.12
N ILE A 290 -6.57 2.38 -2.41
CA ILE A 290 -7.56 2.91 -3.35
C ILE A 290 -8.96 2.41 -2.97
N ILE A 291 -9.12 1.12 -2.66
CA ILE A 291 -10.39 0.55 -2.21
C ILE A 291 -10.87 1.24 -0.93
N ALA A 292 -9.98 1.41 0.07
CA ALA A 292 -10.29 2.03 1.35
C ALA A 292 -10.80 3.49 1.26
N ARG A 293 -10.58 4.18 0.13
CA ARG A 293 -11.15 5.52 -0.12
C ARG A 293 -12.62 5.49 -0.52
N HIS A 294 -13.12 4.34 -0.94
CA HIS A 294 -14.47 4.21 -1.47
C HIS A 294 -15.40 3.41 -0.56
N THR A 295 -14.86 2.58 0.31
CA THR A 295 -15.65 1.72 1.22
C THR A 295 -14.83 1.29 2.43
N ASP A 296 -15.52 1.03 3.54
CA ASP A 296 -14.93 0.43 4.74
C ASP A 296 -15.05 -1.11 4.73
N ARG A 297 -15.78 -1.68 3.76
CA ARG A 297 -16.12 -3.11 3.72
C ARG A 297 -15.77 -3.72 2.38
N ILE A 298 -15.12 -4.88 2.41
CA ILE A 298 -14.78 -5.64 1.21
C ILE A 298 -15.12 -7.11 1.36
N VAL A 299 -15.70 -7.68 0.32
CA VAL A 299 -16.02 -9.11 0.21
C VAL A 299 -15.07 -9.72 -0.83
N ILE A 300 -14.19 -10.59 -0.40
CA ILE A 300 -13.30 -11.34 -1.30
C ILE A 300 -14.10 -12.49 -1.90
N SER A 301 -14.15 -12.55 -3.23
CA SER A 301 -14.80 -13.60 -4.01
C SER A 301 -13.80 -14.17 -5.01
N TYR A 302 -12.89 -14.99 -4.51
CA TYR A 302 -11.86 -15.67 -5.31
C TYR A 302 -12.26 -17.12 -5.56
N ASP A 303 -11.60 -17.75 -6.54
CA ASP A 303 -11.84 -19.14 -6.91
C ASP A 303 -11.62 -20.07 -5.72
N ALA A 304 -12.43 -21.14 -5.63
CA ALA A 304 -12.39 -22.09 -4.52
C ALA A 304 -11.15 -23.02 -4.54
N ASP A 305 -10.31 -22.94 -5.57
CA ASP A 305 -9.10 -23.76 -5.70
C ASP A 305 -7.98 -23.31 -4.74
N GLY A 306 -6.93 -24.14 -4.62
CA GLY A 306 -5.82 -23.87 -3.70
C GLY A 306 -5.04 -22.58 -4.03
N ALA A 307 -4.99 -22.18 -5.31
CA ALA A 307 -4.32 -20.94 -5.73
C ALA A 307 -5.15 -19.71 -5.33
N GLY A 308 -6.47 -19.74 -5.55
CA GLY A 308 -7.41 -18.71 -5.14
C GLY A 308 -7.46 -18.55 -3.62
N GLN A 309 -7.44 -19.64 -2.87
CA GLN A 309 -7.39 -19.60 -1.40
C GLN A 309 -6.10 -18.94 -0.89
N ALA A 310 -4.94 -19.26 -1.46
CA ALA A 310 -3.68 -18.61 -1.11
C ALA A 310 -3.66 -17.13 -1.50
N ALA A 311 -4.29 -16.77 -2.62
CA ALA A 311 -4.46 -15.38 -3.04
C ALA A 311 -5.40 -14.62 -2.11
N ALA A 312 -6.51 -15.22 -1.68
CA ALA A 312 -7.44 -14.66 -0.71
C ALA A 312 -6.74 -14.35 0.63
N GLN A 313 -5.91 -15.28 1.13
CA GLN A 313 -5.17 -15.06 2.37
C GLN A 313 -4.22 -13.85 2.26
N ARG A 314 -3.46 -13.73 1.15
CA ARG A 314 -2.59 -12.57 0.93
C ARG A 314 -3.39 -11.27 0.82
N ALA A 315 -4.53 -11.30 0.16
CA ALA A 315 -5.40 -10.14 0.04
C ALA A 315 -5.95 -9.70 1.40
N ILE A 316 -6.39 -10.64 2.25
CA ILE A 316 -6.83 -10.37 3.63
C ILE A 316 -5.74 -9.61 4.40
N ASP A 317 -4.50 -10.12 4.37
CA ASP A 317 -3.39 -9.55 5.14
C ASP A 317 -3.06 -8.11 4.67
N ILE A 318 -3.20 -7.81 3.38
CA ILE A 318 -2.99 -6.47 2.82
C ILE A 318 -4.16 -5.53 3.15
N LEU A 319 -5.40 -5.98 2.96
CA LEU A 319 -6.60 -5.17 3.19
C LEU A 319 -6.75 -4.78 4.66
N LYS A 320 -6.40 -5.66 5.58
CA LYS A 320 -6.41 -5.37 7.02
C LYS A 320 -5.45 -4.28 7.44
N LYS A 321 -4.31 -4.13 6.78
CA LYS A 321 -3.37 -3.01 7.02
C LYS A 321 -3.97 -1.64 6.64
N CYS A 322 -5.06 -1.64 5.86
CA CYS A 322 -5.79 -0.45 5.45
C CYS A 322 -7.11 -0.26 6.22
N ASP A 323 -7.27 -0.91 7.39
CA ASP A 323 -8.43 -0.86 8.29
C ASP A 323 -9.76 -1.27 7.65
N LEU A 324 -9.72 -2.05 6.56
CA LEU A 324 -10.92 -2.56 5.90
C LEU A 324 -11.52 -3.75 6.65
N GLN A 325 -12.85 -3.78 6.77
CA GLN A 325 -13.61 -4.92 7.23
C GLN A 325 -13.66 -5.96 6.11
N VAL A 326 -12.89 -7.04 6.26
CA VAL A 326 -12.74 -8.06 5.23
C VAL A 326 -13.64 -9.24 5.52
N LYS A 327 -14.53 -9.56 4.58
CA LYS A 327 -15.31 -10.79 4.55
C LYS A 327 -14.85 -11.67 3.39
N VAL A 328 -15.02 -12.96 3.53
CA VAL A 328 -14.68 -13.94 2.50
C VAL A 328 -15.95 -14.68 2.07
N LEU A 329 -16.20 -14.69 0.77
CA LEU A 329 -17.32 -15.39 0.19
C LEU A 329 -16.92 -16.83 -0.17
N ARG A 330 -17.64 -17.80 0.36
CA ARG A 330 -17.57 -19.18 -0.10
C ARG A 330 -18.73 -19.46 -1.05
N ILE A 331 -18.41 -19.98 -2.22
CA ILE A 331 -19.38 -20.29 -3.26
C ILE A 331 -19.62 -21.80 -3.25
N PRO A 332 -20.74 -22.28 -2.66
CA PRO A 332 -20.97 -23.72 -2.58
C PRO A 332 -21.44 -24.27 -3.92
N GLY A 333 -20.78 -25.32 -4.40
CA GLY A 333 -21.18 -26.08 -5.59
C GLY A 333 -20.99 -25.37 -6.92
N ALA A 334 -20.20 -24.30 -6.95
CA ALA A 334 -19.76 -23.64 -8.17
C ALA A 334 -18.29 -23.22 -8.07
N LYS A 335 -17.63 -23.08 -9.20
CA LYS A 335 -16.21 -22.77 -9.29
C LYS A 335 -15.93 -21.29 -9.05
N ASP A 336 -16.78 -20.45 -9.59
CA ASP A 336 -16.65 -18.99 -9.59
C ASP A 336 -18.03 -18.30 -9.45
N PRO A 337 -18.06 -16.96 -9.21
CA PRO A 337 -19.32 -16.20 -9.10
C PRO A 337 -20.22 -16.31 -10.32
N ASP A 338 -19.65 -16.34 -11.53
CA ASP A 338 -20.39 -16.40 -12.80
C ASP A 338 -21.18 -17.70 -12.89
N GLU A 339 -20.54 -18.85 -12.59
CA GLU A 339 -21.19 -20.16 -12.59
C GLU A 339 -22.30 -20.23 -11.54
N PHE A 340 -22.06 -19.73 -10.34
CA PHE A 340 -23.06 -19.74 -9.28
C PHE A 340 -24.30 -18.90 -9.63
N ILE A 341 -24.09 -17.68 -10.15
CA ILE A 341 -25.18 -16.78 -10.51
C ILE A 341 -26.02 -17.37 -11.65
N LYS A 342 -25.39 -18.01 -12.64
CA LYS A 342 -26.09 -18.71 -13.72
C LYS A 342 -26.93 -19.88 -13.22
N ALA A 343 -26.41 -20.62 -12.24
CA ALA A 343 -27.10 -21.80 -11.70
C ALA A 343 -28.21 -21.44 -10.70
N ARG A 344 -28.04 -20.40 -9.88
CA ARG A 344 -28.91 -20.13 -8.71
C ARG A 344 -29.50 -18.71 -8.67
N GLY A 345 -29.09 -17.85 -9.58
CA GLY A 345 -29.59 -16.47 -9.69
C GLY A 345 -28.90 -15.46 -8.78
N ALA A 346 -29.15 -14.18 -9.08
CA ALA A 346 -28.54 -13.04 -8.37
C ALA A 346 -28.98 -12.93 -6.91
N ASP A 347 -30.23 -13.26 -6.58
CA ASP A 347 -30.74 -13.17 -5.21
C ASP A 347 -30.10 -14.21 -4.30
N ALA A 348 -29.84 -15.42 -4.80
CA ALA A 348 -29.07 -16.42 -4.06
C ALA A 348 -27.65 -15.94 -3.79
N PHE A 349 -27.00 -15.25 -4.73
CA PHE A 349 -25.68 -14.69 -4.55
C PHE A 349 -25.68 -13.51 -3.54
N ARG A 350 -26.73 -12.67 -3.55
CA ARG A 350 -26.92 -11.61 -2.55
C ARG A 350 -27.01 -12.19 -1.13
N ASN A 351 -27.80 -13.24 -0.95
CA ASN A 351 -27.88 -13.96 0.32
C ASN A 351 -26.53 -14.55 0.77
N LEU A 352 -25.70 -15.01 -0.18
CA LEU A 352 -24.34 -15.46 0.14
C LEU A 352 -23.45 -14.30 0.63
N ILE A 353 -23.52 -13.13 0.00
CA ILE A 353 -22.78 -11.94 0.45
C ILE A 353 -23.19 -11.56 1.87
N GLU A 354 -24.49 -11.54 2.18
CA GLU A 354 -25.00 -11.23 3.52
C GLU A 354 -24.49 -12.23 4.57
N ARG A 355 -24.39 -13.50 4.21
CA ARG A 355 -23.89 -14.60 5.04
C ARG A 355 -22.40 -14.81 4.95
N SER A 356 -21.68 -13.96 4.20
CA SER A 356 -20.24 -14.10 4.03
C SER A 356 -19.52 -14.08 5.37
N GLU A 357 -18.54 -14.96 5.49
CA GLU A 357 -17.82 -15.18 6.74
C GLU A 357 -16.82 -14.05 7.00
N ASP A 358 -16.65 -13.73 8.29
CA ASP A 358 -15.51 -12.92 8.70
C ASP A 358 -14.21 -13.65 8.37
N HIS A 359 -13.18 -12.88 8.01
CA HIS A 359 -11.90 -13.42 7.60
C HIS A 359 -11.24 -14.32 8.66
N ASN A 360 -11.45 -14.06 9.98
CA ASN A 360 -10.90 -14.90 11.05
C ASN A 360 -11.60 -16.26 11.09
N ALA A 361 -12.93 -16.28 10.91
CA ALA A 361 -13.70 -17.51 10.78
C ALA A 361 -13.20 -18.33 9.59
N PHE A 362 -13.05 -17.70 8.43
CA PHE A 362 -12.50 -18.33 7.22
C PHE A 362 -11.12 -18.93 7.47
N ARG A 363 -10.21 -18.21 8.12
CA ARG A 363 -8.85 -18.71 8.44
C ARG A 363 -8.88 -19.95 9.34
N ILE A 364 -9.71 -19.95 10.37
CA ILE A 364 -9.85 -21.12 11.27
C ILE A 364 -10.30 -22.35 10.48
N GLU A 365 -11.29 -22.20 9.61
CA GLU A 365 -11.78 -23.31 8.80
C GLU A 365 -10.77 -23.79 7.75
N GLN A 366 -9.98 -22.87 7.16
CA GLN A 366 -8.87 -23.24 6.30
C GLN A 366 -7.79 -24.05 7.04
N ILE A 367 -7.56 -23.74 8.31
CA ILE A 367 -6.65 -24.55 9.13
C ILE A 367 -7.30 -25.90 9.43
N ALA A 368 -8.57 -25.93 9.82
CA ALA A 368 -9.29 -27.16 10.15
C ALA A 368 -9.33 -28.13 8.96
N ALA A 369 -9.53 -27.62 7.74
CA ALA A 369 -9.58 -28.45 6.51
C ALA A 369 -8.29 -29.25 6.21
N LYS A 370 -7.18 -28.94 6.89
CA LYS A 370 -5.90 -29.66 6.73
C LYS A 370 -5.80 -30.90 7.63
N TYR A 371 -6.70 -31.06 8.58
CA TYR A 371 -6.61 -32.05 9.64
C TYR A 371 -7.88 -32.86 9.72
N ASP A 372 -7.73 -34.15 10.00
CA ASP A 372 -8.85 -35.01 10.39
C ASP A 372 -9.14 -34.76 11.88
N LEU A 373 -10.21 -34.03 12.19
CA LEU A 373 -10.55 -33.67 13.56
C LEU A 373 -11.14 -34.84 14.37
N GLU A 374 -11.42 -35.99 13.77
CA GLU A 374 -11.78 -37.21 14.48
C GLU A 374 -10.53 -37.92 15.04
N ASP A 375 -9.34 -37.68 14.45
CA ASP A 375 -8.07 -38.18 14.96
C ASP A 375 -7.50 -37.26 16.04
N ASP A 376 -7.15 -37.82 17.20
CA ASP A 376 -6.65 -37.06 18.34
C ASP A 376 -5.33 -36.33 18.07
N GLU A 377 -4.39 -36.96 17.32
CA GLU A 377 -3.11 -36.32 17.00
C GLU A 377 -3.30 -35.14 16.02
N ALA A 378 -4.09 -35.35 14.97
CA ALA A 378 -4.42 -34.31 14.00
C ALA A 378 -5.18 -33.15 14.65
N ARG A 379 -6.08 -33.44 15.61
CA ARG A 379 -6.81 -32.44 16.40
C ARG A 379 -5.87 -31.57 17.24
N VAL A 380 -4.84 -32.16 17.85
CA VAL A 380 -3.81 -31.40 18.60
C VAL A 380 -3.02 -30.50 17.65
N LEU A 381 -2.67 -30.96 16.44
CA LEU A 381 -1.98 -30.14 15.45
C LEU A 381 -2.85 -28.98 14.96
N PHE A 382 -4.14 -29.23 14.70
CA PHE A 382 -5.11 -28.17 14.41
C PHE A 382 -5.14 -27.10 15.51
N LEU A 383 -5.26 -27.49 16.78
CA LEU A 383 -5.32 -26.56 17.91
C LEU A 383 -4.07 -25.68 18.01
N ARG A 384 -2.88 -26.23 17.74
CA ARG A 384 -1.62 -25.48 17.73
C ARG A 384 -1.57 -24.47 16.60
N ASP A 385 -1.95 -24.86 15.38
CA ASP A 385 -1.95 -23.96 14.23
C ASP A 385 -3.03 -22.86 14.38
N ALA A 386 -4.21 -23.22 14.89
CA ALA A 386 -5.26 -22.26 15.21
C ALA A 386 -4.82 -21.28 16.31
N ALA A 387 -4.15 -21.76 17.39
CA ALA A 387 -3.63 -20.88 18.44
C ALA A 387 -2.61 -19.88 17.91
N ARG A 388 -1.73 -20.34 17.00
CA ARG A 388 -0.73 -19.45 16.35
C ARG A 388 -1.40 -18.35 15.52
N MET A 389 -2.45 -18.68 14.77
CA MET A 389 -3.24 -17.71 14.01
C MET A 389 -3.99 -16.76 14.94
N LEU A 390 -4.66 -17.27 15.97
CA LEU A 390 -5.43 -16.48 16.94
C LEU A 390 -4.53 -15.50 17.72
N ALA A 391 -3.29 -15.90 18.06
CA ALA A 391 -2.32 -15.02 18.68
C ALA A 391 -1.92 -13.81 17.82
N GLY A 392 -2.16 -13.85 16.50
CA GLY A 392 -1.97 -12.73 15.58
C GLY A 392 -3.13 -11.73 15.53
N ILE A 393 -4.26 -12.03 16.20
CA ILE A 393 -5.41 -11.11 16.26
C ILE A 393 -5.12 -10.04 17.33
N GLU A 394 -5.11 -8.76 16.94
CA GLU A 394 -4.81 -7.64 17.84
C GLU A 394 -5.92 -7.41 18.86
N SER A 395 -7.18 -7.39 18.42
CA SER A 395 -8.33 -7.20 19.29
C SER A 395 -8.50 -8.37 20.26
N THR A 396 -8.48 -8.07 21.55
CA THR A 396 -8.66 -9.09 22.60
C THR A 396 -10.05 -9.72 22.55
N ILE A 397 -11.09 -8.91 22.24
CA ILE A 397 -12.48 -9.38 22.16
C ILE A 397 -12.65 -10.33 20.97
N GLU A 398 -12.19 -9.91 19.79
CA GLU A 398 -12.23 -10.77 18.59
C GLU A 398 -11.48 -12.08 18.84
N ARG A 399 -10.28 -12.00 19.39
CA ARG A 399 -9.45 -13.17 19.71
C ARG A 399 -10.19 -14.15 20.61
N GLU A 400 -10.91 -13.66 21.63
CA GLU A 400 -11.68 -14.52 22.55
C GLU A 400 -12.86 -15.20 21.86
N VAL A 401 -13.61 -14.46 21.05
CA VAL A 401 -14.74 -15.00 20.25
C VAL A 401 -14.25 -16.13 19.33
N TYR A 402 -13.18 -15.90 18.58
CA TYR A 402 -12.65 -16.89 17.65
C TYR A 402 -11.91 -18.04 18.33
N THR A 403 -11.34 -17.83 19.53
CA THR A 403 -10.81 -18.90 20.38
C THR A 403 -11.92 -19.86 20.76
N GLY A 404 -13.10 -19.35 21.17
CA GLY A 404 -14.27 -20.18 21.45
C GLY A 404 -14.77 -20.97 20.23
N ARG A 405 -14.74 -20.37 19.02
CA ARG A 405 -15.10 -21.06 17.76
C ARG A 405 -14.12 -22.20 17.47
N ALA A 406 -12.82 -21.97 17.54
CA ALA A 406 -11.80 -23.01 17.31
C ALA A 406 -11.88 -24.15 18.34
N ALA A 407 -12.11 -23.82 19.61
CA ALA A 407 -12.32 -24.79 20.68
C ALA A 407 -13.51 -25.71 20.41
N LYS A 408 -14.65 -25.11 20.01
CA LYS A 408 -15.87 -25.86 19.66
C LYS A 408 -15.65 -26.80 18.48
N MET A 409 -14.91 -26.38 17.46
CA MET A 409 -14.62 -27.23 16.28
C MET A 409 -13.77 -28.45 16.67
N ALA A 410 -12.86 -28.30 17.61
CA ALA A 410 -11.99 -29.40 18.09
C ALA A 410 -12.59 -30.20 19.25
N GLY A 411 -13.78 -29.85 19.74
CA GLY A 411 -14.39 -30.53 20.90
C GLY A 411 -13.65 -30.34 22.23
N VAL A 412 -12.94 -29.22 22.41
CA VAL A 412 -12.23 -28.86 23.63
C VAL A 412 -12.86 -27.65 24.33
N THR A 413 -12.50 -27.40 25.60
CA THR A 413 -13.01 -26.21 26.30
C THR A 413 -12.31 -24.93 25.80
N ALA A 414 -13.01 -23.79 25.88
CA ALA A 414 -12.45 -22.50 25.54
C ALA A 414 -11.25 -22.14 26.44
N GLU A 415 -11.29 -22.55 27.72
CA GLU A 415 -10.20 -22.34 28.68
C GLU A 415 -8.92 -23.05 28.25
N ALA A 416 -9.00 -24.31 27.82
CA ALA A 416 -7.86 -25.08 27.34
C ALA A 416 -7.24 -24.40 26.08
N MET A 417 -8.08 -23.97 25.13
CA MET A 417 -7.63 -23.24 23.95
C MET A 417 -7.01 -21.89 24.30
N ASN A 418 -7.56 -21.15 25.27
CA ASN A 418 -7.01 -19.87 25.74
C ASN A 418 -5.61 -20.02 26.34
N VAL A 419 -5.32 -21.12 27.03
CA VAL A 419 -3.97 -21.39 27.54
C VAL A 419 -2.96 -21.50 26.41
N GLU A 420 -3.29 -22.21 25.33
CA GLU A 420 -2.40 -22.37 24.18
C GLU A 420 -2.24 -21.04 23.40
N VAL A 421 -3.30 -20.25 23.24
CA VAL A 421 -3.23 -18.92 22.63
C VAL A 421 -2.32 -17.98 23.43
N ARG A 422 -2.42 -17.98 24.77
CA ARG A 422 -1.52 -17.17 25.63
C ARG A 422 -0.06 -17.62 25.52
N ARG A 423 0.19 -18.91 25.40
CA ARG A 423 1.53 -19.45 25.15
C ARG A 423 2.11 -18.96 23.83
N GLU A 424 1.33 -19.01 22.74
CA GLU A 424 1.74 -18.52 21.42
C GLU A 424 1.97 -17.01 21.42
N LEU A 425 1.13 -16.21 22.12
CA LEU A 425 1.37 -14.77 22.31
C LEU A 425 2.71 -14.51 23.00
N GLY A 426 3.06 -15.31 24.01
CA GLY A 426 4.37 -15.23 24.68
C GLY A 426 5.53 -15.53 23.71
N ILE A 427 5.38 -16.55 22.85
CA ILE A 427 6.38 -16.93 21.85
C ILE A 427 6.53 -15.82 20.81
N GLN A 428 5.42 -15.27 20.29
CA GLN A 428 5.44 -14.19 19.30
C GLN A 428 6.11 -12.92 19.87
N ARG A 429 5.79 -12.54 21.11
CA ARG A 429 6.46 -11.42 21.80
C ARG A 429 7.98 -11.63 21.93
N LYS A 430 8.41 -12.86 22.29
CA LYS A 430 9.83 -13.20 22.36
C LYS A 430 10.50 -13.15 20.98
N ARG A 431 9.84 -13.68 19.95
CA ARG A 431 10.33 -13.65 18.56
C ARG A 431 10.44 -12.23 18.02
N ARG A 432 9.44 -11.38 18.26
CA ARG A 432 9.47 -9.97 17.87
C ARG A 432 10.62 -9.23 18.55
N LYS A 433 10.77 -9.35 19.85
CA LYS A 433 11.93 -8.79 20.58
C LYS A 433 13.28 -9.34 20.09
N ALA A 434 13.33 -10.64 19.75
CA ALA A 434 14.55 -11.23 19.19
C ALA A 434 14.83 -10.78 17.75
N ALA A 435 13.79 -10.54 16.93
CA ALA A 435 13.93 -9.99 15.58
C ALA A 435 14.41 -8.54 15.63
N GLU A 436 13.80 -7.70 16.47
CA GLU A 436 14.23 -6.33 16.75
C GLU A 436 15.70 -6.28 17.22
N ARG A 437 16.10 -7.19 18.14
CA ARG A 437 17.51 -7.34 18.54
C ARG A 437 18.44 -7.83 17.43
N ARG A 438 17.95 -8.69 16.51
CA ARG A 438 18.73 -9.13 15.34
C ARG A 438 18.88 -8.02 14.31
N GLU A 439 17.84 -7.25 14.07
CA GLU A 439 17.86 -6.11 13.15
C GLU A 439 18.87 -5.05 13.61
N ILE A 440 18.96 -4.83 14.92
CA ILE A 440 19.99 -4.01 15.56
C ILE A 440 21.40 -4.61 15.40
N ARG A 441 21.53 -5.95 15.41
CA ARG A 441 22.83 -6.66 15.39
C ARG A 441 23.33 -7.06 14.00
N SER A 442 22.47 -7.14 12.99
CA SER A 442 22.85 -7.60 11.64
C SER A 442 22.63 -6.50 10.61
N PRO A 443 23.66 -6.12 9.85
CA PRO A 443 23.56 -5.07 8.82
C PRO A 443 22.91 -5.57 7.50
N VAL A 444 22.23 -6.72 7.50
CA VAL A 444 21.59 -7.26 6.30
C VAL A 444 20.26 -6.56 6.06
N GLY A 445 20.19 -5.69 5.09
CA GLY A 445 18.99 -4.95 4.68
C GLY A 445 19.08 -3.42 4.83
N LEU A 446 20.23 -2.89 5.26
CA LEU A 446 20.44 -1.44 5.34
C LEU A 446 20.65 -0.89 3.92
N ALA A 447 19.66 -0.16 3.41
CA ALA A 447 19.88 0.64 2.23
C ALA A 447 20.76 1.84 2.59
N GLN A 448 21.85 2.02 1.85
CA GLN A 448 22.61 3.26 1.86
C GLN A 448 21.69 4.43 1.49
N PRO A 449 21.93 5.64 2.01
CA PRO A 449 21.25 6.83 1.51
C PRO A 449 21.27 6.88 -0.01
N LYS A 450 20.16 7.27 -0.63
CA LYS A 450 20.05 7.35 -2.10
C LYS A 450 21.11 8.28 -2.70
N ASP A 451 21.52 9.29 -1.95
CA ASP A 451 22.62 10.18 -2.31
C ASP A 451 23.95 9.58 -1.82
N ARG A 452 24.86 9.31 -2.77
CA ARG A 452 26.17 8.74 -2.49
C ARG A 452 27.06 9.65 -1.63
N SER A 453 26.81 10.97 -1.61
CA SER A 453 27.54 11.93 -0.77
C SER A 453 27.25 11.75 0.72
N LEU A 454 26.12 11.14 1.07
CA LEU A 454 25.67 10.84 2.44
C LEU A 454 25.93 9.37 2.83
N ALA A 455 26.73 8.63 2.06
CA ALA A 455 26.97 7.21 2.30
C ALA A 455 27.60 6.95 3.67
N TYR A 456 27.09 5.95 4.37
CA TYR A 456 27.60 5.54 5.68
C TYR A 456 28.85 4.67 5.56
N THR A 457 29.87 4.97 6.35
CA THR A 457 31.09 4.18 6.45
C THR A 457 30.94 3.00 7.42
N ASP A 458 30.22 3.20 8.52
CA ASP A 458 29.86 2.15 9.49
C ASP A 458 28.33 1.98 9.54
N MET A 459 27.82 1.07 8.72
CA MET A 459 26.39 0.80 8.58
C MET A 459 25.71 0.38 9.90
N LYS A 460 26.45 -0.31 10.77
CA LYS A 460 25.90 -0.79 12.04
C LYS A 460 25.74 0.32 13.05
N SER A 461 26.73 1.20 13.14
CA SER A 461 26.68 2.39 13.98
C SER A 461 25.62 3.35 13.45
N ALA A 462 25.63 3.66 12.14
CA ALA A 462 24.70 4.57 11.51
C ALA A 462 23.23 4.17 11.73
N LYS A 463 22.91 2.87 11.71
CA LYS A 463 21.53 2.41 12.01
C LYS A 463 21.13 2.66 13.45
N ALA A 464 22.02 2.45 14.41
CA ALA A 464 21.76 2.77 15.80
C ALA A 464 21.61 4.29 15.98
N GLU A 465 22.43 5.09 15.28
CA GLU A 465 22.36 6.55 15.26
C GLU A 465 21.04 7.06 14.70
N GLU A 466 20.54 6.51 13.56
CA GLU A 466 19.23 6.80 13.00
C GLU A 466 18.10 6.50 14.01
N ASN A 467 18.18 5.35 14.68
CA ASN A 467 17.16 4.96 15.65
C ASN A 467 17.18 5.84 16.90
N VAL A 468 18.36 6.28 17.36
CA VAL A 468 18.45 7.31 18.41
C VAL A 468 17.72 8.57 17.96
N LEU A 469 18.05 9.13 16.79
CA LEU A 469 17.39 10.33 16.28
C LEU A 469 15.88 10.15 16.19
N ARG A 470 15.41 9.02 15.67
CA ARG A 470 13.98 8.72 15.57
C ARG A 470 13.28 8.76 16.93
N LEU A 471 13.89 8.15 17.97
CA LEU A 471 13.36 8.18 19.33
C LEU A 471 13.31 9.59 19.90
N LEU A 472 14.35 10.41 19.70
CA LEU A 472 14.42 11.78 20.21
C LEU A 472 13.36 12.70 19.56
N PHE A 473 13.06 12.50 18.27
CA PHE A 473 11.98 13.23 17.61
C PHE A 473 10.59 12.78 18.06
N SER A 474 10.43 11.51 18.45
CA SER A 474 9.15 10.95 18.93
C SER A 474 8.86 11.32 20.40
N ASP A 475 9.88 11.29 21.27
CA ASP A 475 9.75 11.60 22.69
C ASP A 475 10.91 12.50 23.14
N GLN A 476 10.63 13.80 23.21
CA GLN A 476 11.63 14.82 23.56
C GLN A 476 12.16 14.68 25.01
N LYS A 477 11.45 13.97 25.91
CA LYS A 477 11.94 13.68 27.27
C LYS A 477 13.19 12.80 27.25
N LEU A 478 13.41 12.07 26.18
CA LEU A 478 14.58 11.22 25.99
C LEU A 478 15.84 12.01 25.64
N ILE A 479 15.73 13.28 25.20
CA ILE A 479 16.89 14.10 24.81
C ILE A 479 17.80 14.32 26.00
N ALA A 480 17.26 14.60 27.18
CA ALA A 480 18.07 14.77 28.40
C ALA A 480 18.83 13.50 28.81
N VAL A 481 18.24 12.31 28.52
CA VAL A 481 18.90 11.03 28.76
C VAL A 481 20.02 10.81 27.74
N ALA A 482 19.72 11.08 26.46
CA ALA A 482 20.71 10.94 25.38
C ALA A 482 21.90 11.89 25.56
N GLU A 483 21.67 13.15 25.93
CA GLU A 483 22.71 14.16 26.15
C GLU A 483 23.71 13.73 27.24
N LYS A 484 23.24 13.03 28.27
CA LYS A 484 24.08 12.52 29.37
C LYS A 484 24.94 11.33 28.93
N ASP A 485 24.39 10.43 28.10
CA ASP A 485 24.96 9.10 27.87
C ASP A 485 25.59 8.93 26.48
N LEU A 486 25.38 9.91 25.55
CA LEU A 486 25.82 9.85 24.15
C LEU A 486 26.47 11.16 23.71
N GLN A 487 27.75 11.09 23.37
CA GLN A 487 28.50 12.25 22.87
C GLN A 487 28.33 12.37 21.34
N PRO A 488 28.17 13.59 20.77
CA PRO A 488 28.11 13.80 19.32
C PRO A 488 29.31 13.23 18.57
N ALA A 489 30.50 13.26 19.16
CA ALA A 489 31.72 12.69 18.58
C ALA A 489 31.66 11.18 18.35
N TRP A 490 30.70 10.47 18.93
CA TRP A 490 30.53 9.03 18.76
C TRP A 490 29.70 8.66 17.52
N PHE A 491 29.10 9.62 16.85
CA PHE A 491 28.40 9.37 15.59
C PHE A 491 29.39 9.07 14.47
N SER A 492 29.13 8.00 13.71
CA SER A 492 29.96 7.58 12.58
C SER A 492 29.65 8.34 11.30
N ALA A 493 28.40 8.76 11.15
CA ALA A 493 27.92 9.48 9.99
C ALA A 493 27.89 11.00 10.25
N PRO A 494 28.64 11.81 9.47
CA PRO A 494 28.71 13.27 9.70
C PRO A 494 27.35 13.95 9.69
N VAL A 495 26.44 13.53 8.78
CA VAL A 495 25.08 14.09 8.69
C VAL A 495 24.23 13.76 9.91
N LEU A 496 24.32 12.53 10.44
CA LEU A 496 23.57 12.13 11.64
C LEU A 496 24.10 12.84 12.88
N ARG A 497 25.42 13.03 12.96
CA ARG A 497 26.05 13.85 13.99
C ARG A 497 25.56 15.30 13.95
N LYS A 498 25.55 15.92 12.76
CA LYS A 498 25.07 17.28 12.52
C LYS A 498 23.60 17.42 13.01
N ILE A 499 22.73 16.45 12.67
CA ILE A 499 21.34 16.44 13.12
C ILE A 499 21.26 16.33 14.66
N TYR A 500 22.02 15.42 15.27
CA TYR A 500 22.03 15.25 16.72
C TYR A 500 22.51 16.50 17.48
N GLU A 501 23.58 17.15 17.01
CA GLU A 501 24.10 18.40 17.58
C GLU A 501 22.99 19.48 17.57
N ARG A 502 22.23 19.57 16.47
CA ARG A 502 21.10 20.51 16.37
C ARG A 502 19.94 20.17 17.29
N VAL A 503 19.64 18.88 17.46
CA VAL A 503 18.63 18.41 18.44
C VAL A 503 18.99 18.86 19.85
N LEU A 504 20.26 18.72 20.26
CA LEU A 504 20.74 19.16 21.57
C LEU A 504 20.68 20.68 21.74
N GLU A 505 21.07 21.43 20.69
CA GLU A 505 21.01 22.89 20.68
C GLU A 505 19.57 23.42 20.86
N LEU A 506 18.61 22.87 20.09
CA LEU A 506 17.20 23.25 20.19
C LEU A 506 16.65 22.95 21.59
N ASN A 507 16.96 21.78 22.14
CA ASN A 507 16.52 21.41 23.48
C ASN A 507 17.09 22.31 24.57
N ARG A 508 18.37 22.72 24.50
CA ARG A 508 19.00 23.65 25.44
C ARG A 508 18.39 25.06 25.40
N ASN A 509 17.82 25.42 24.24
CA ASN A 509 17.16 26.73 24.04
C ASN A 509 15.66 26.67 24.29
N ASP A 510 15.14 25.59 24.91
CA ASP A 510 13.70 25.34 25.12
C ASP A 510 12.86 25.43 23.83
N GLN A 511 13.48 25.11 22.67
CA GLN A 511 12.81 25.08 21.38
C GLN A 511 12.32 23.67 21.06
N MET A 512 11.16 23.60 20.41
CA MET A 512 10.59 22.30 20.00
C MET A 512 11.45 21.65 18.92
N VAL A 513 11.78 20.37 19.12
CA VAL A 513 12.52 19.58 18.13
C VAL A 513 11.53 18.95 17.16
N ASP A 514 11.35 19.58 16.00
CA ASP A 514 10.53 19.09 14.90
C ASP A 514 11.30 19.18 13.56
N VAL A 515 10.75 18.59 12.51
CA VAL A 515 11.38 18.59 11.19
C VAL A 515 11.53 20.00 10.61
N LEU A 516 10.61 20.89 10.95
CA LEU A 516 10.62 22.29 10.46
C LEU A 516 11.78 23.09 11.05
N SER A 517 12.23 22.76 12.28
CA SER A 517 13.38 23.39 12.93
C SER A 517 14.71 23.13 12.22
N PHE A 518 14.70 22.25 11.19
CA PHE A 518 15.86 21.91 10.36
C PHE A 518 15.77 22.49 8.94
N GLU A 519 14.63 23.11 8.57
CA GLU A 519 14.51 23.79 7.26
C GLU A 519 15.46 24.97 7.17
N GLY A 520 16.19 25.03 6.05
CA GLY A 520 17.20 26.07 5.81
C GLY A 520 18.51 25.88 6.56
N TRP A 521 18.60 24.89 7.48
CA TRP A 521 19.82 24.51 8.19
C TRP A 521 20.45 23.24 7.63
N LEU A 522 19.65 22.30 7.14
CA LEU A 522 20.09 21.12 6.38
C LEU A 522 19.98 21.38 4.87
N GLU A 523 20.92 20.79 4.11
CA GLU A 523 20.84 20.76 2.66
C GLU A 523 19.65 19.90 2.19
N PRO A 524 19.12 20.10 0.97
CA PRO A 524 17.94 19.38 0.49
C PRO A 524 18.06 17.85 0.52
N ASN A 525 19.26 17.31 0.26
CA ASN A 525 19.52 15.87 0.34
C ASN A 525 19.61 15.38 1.79
N GLU A 526 20.14 16.18 2.72
CA GLU A 526 20.17 15.90 4.16
C GLU A 526 18.75 15.92 4.76
N MET A 527 17.90 16.89 4.34
CA MET A 527 16.48 16.94 4.71
C MET A 527 15.70 15.72 4.23
N SER A 528 15.99 15.26 3.00
CA SER A 528 15.39 14.04 2.46
C SER A 528 15.77 12.81 3.27
N LEU A 529 17.01 12.75 3.76
CA LEU A 529 17.51 11.69 4.64
C LEU A 529 16.79 11.75 6.00
N LEU A 530 16.71 12.93 6.63
CA LEU A 530 16.00 13.11 7.91
C LEU A 530 14.55 12.66 7.80
N SER A 531 13.85 13.06 6.74
CA SER A 531 12.47 12.63 6.48
C SER A 531 12.35 11.11 6.35
N ALA A 532 13.29 10.46 5.64
CA ALA A 532 13.30 9.01 5.49
C ALA A 532 13.60 8.27 6.82
N ILE A 533 14.43 8.85 7.69
CA ILE A 533 14.70 8.32 9.04
C ILE A 533 13.43 8.33 9.90
N LEU A 534 12.61 9.37 9.77
CA LEU A 534 11.43 9.58 10.61
C LEU A 534 10.15 8.93 10.06
N GLU A 535 10.15 8.51 8.78
CA GLU A 535 8.98 7.93 8.10
C GLU A 535 8.42 6.65 8.76
N PRO A 536 9.22 5.71 9.30
CA PRO A 536 8.69 4.63 10.12
C PRO A 536 8.29 5.16 11.49
N GLY A 537 6.97 5.29 11.73
CA GLY A 537 6.45 5.73 13.04
C GLY A 537 6.91 4.82 14.19
N ILE A 538 7.06 5.39 15.39
CA ILE A 538 7.36 4.65 16.61
C ILE A 538 6.05 4.33 17.33
N PRO A 539 5.80 3.08 17.72
CA PRO A 539 4.63 2.73 18.54
C PRO A 539 4.65 3.49 19.87
N ALA A 540 3.47 3.87 20.39
CA ALA A 540 3.38 4.51 21.69
C ALA A 540 3.89 3.58 22.81
N GLY A 541 4.81 4.06 23.68
CA GLY A 541 5.36 3.29 24.78
C GLY A 541 6.53 3.99 25.49
N GLU A 542 7.06 3.39 26.58
CA GLU A 542 8.29 3.84 27.20
C GLU A 542 9.52 3.31 26.44
N HIS A 543 10.24 4.20 25.76
CA HIS A 543 11.38 3.84 24.90
C HIS A 543 12.76 4.05 25.53
N ARG A 544 12.82 4.33 26.85
CA ARG A 544 14.10 4.57 27.55
C ARG A 544 15.05 3.36 27.47
N GLY A 545 14.53 2.14 27.56
CA GLY A 545 15.32 0.93 27.45
C GLY A 545 15.90 0.72 26.05
N GLU A 546 15.12 1.04 25.02
CA GLU A 546 15.54 0.96 23.60
C GLU A 546 16.63 2.00 23.28
N LEU A 547 16.45 3.24 23.76
CA LEU A 547 17.46 4.27 23.64
C LEU A 547 18.82 3.82 24.20
N GLN A 548 18.81 3.20 25.39
CA GLN A 548 20.02 2.72 26.02
C GLN A 548 20.70 1.58 25.23
N GLU A 549 19.90 0.69 24.60
CA GLU A 549 20.45 -0.36 23.73
C GLU A 549 21.13 0.24 22.47
N TYR A 550 20.56 1.28 21.86
CA TYR A 550 21.17 1.96 20.71
C TYR A 550 22.45 2.71 21.12
N ILE A 551 22.43 3.45 22.23
CA ILE A 551 23.61 4.11 22.77
C ILE A 551 24.74 3.11 23.05
N ASN A 552 24.43 1.97 23.67
CA ASN A 552 25.40 0.92 23.91
C ASN A 552 25.97 0.33 22.60
N THR A 553 25.15 0.22 21.57
CA THR A 553 25.59 -0.26 20.24
C THR A 553 26.59 0.71 19.61
N ILE A 554 26.30 2.02 19.63
CA ILE A 554 27.20 3.07 19.15
C ILE A 554 28.51 3.03 19.94
N ARG A 555 28.45 3.00 21.27
CA ARG A 555 29.60 2.93 22.16
C ARG A 555 30.48 1.71 21.86
N MET A 556 29.89 0.53 21.68
CA MET A 556 30.63 -0.70 21.36
C MET A 556 31.33 -0.63 20.01
N GLN A 557 30.75 0.05 19.01
CA GLN A 557 31.41 0.26 17.71
C GLN A 557 32.61 1.23 17.86
N ARG A 558 32.45 2.29 18.66
CA ARG A 558 33.57 3.25 18.93
C ARG A 558 34.73 2.64 19.72
N VAL A 559 34.43 1.67 20.59
CA VAL A 559 35.49 0.90 21.29
C VAL A 559 36.23 -0.02 20.31
N LYS A 560 35.50 -0.63 19.34
CA LYS A 560 36.12 -1.53 18.34
C LYS A 560 37.05 -0.81 17.34
N ASP A 561 36.67 0.39 16.91
CA ASP A 561 37.46 1.17 15.97
C ASP A 561 38.55 2.05 16.65
N GLY A 562 38.67 1.94 17.97
CA GLY A 562 39.70 2.65 18.75
C GLY A 562 39.41 4.14 18.97
N THR A 563 38.22 4.62 18.63
CA THR A 563 37.82 6.04 18.81
C THR A 563 37.62 6.40 20.29
N ILE A 564 37.26 5.42 21.13
CA ILE A 564 37.13 5.59 22.58
C ILE A 564 38.11 4.67 23.27
N THR A 565 39.11 5.26 23.91
CA THR A 565 39.97 4.61 24.90
C THR A 565 39.57 5.09 26.29
N GLN A 566 39.10 4.20 27.16
CA GLN A 566 39.03 4.51 28.58
C GLN A 566 40.48 4.51 29.09
N ALA A 567 40.89 5.61 29.66
CA ALA A 567 42.22 5.72 30.26
C ALA A 567 42.40 4.62 31.35
N GLY A 568 43.24 3.63 31.08
CA GLY A 568 43.67 2.64 32.06
C GLY A 568 43.10 1.21 31.95
N GLU A 569 42.20 0.86 30.98
CA GLU A 569 41.71 -0.52 30.82
C GLU A 569 42.00 -1.09 29.43
N ASP A 570 42.42 -2.36 29.39
CA ASP A 570 42.56 -3.16 28.19
C ASP A 570 41.22 -3.23 27.42
N PRO A 571 41.19 -2.89 26.12
CA PRO A 571 39.97 -2.91 25.28
C PRO A 571 39.26 -4.26 25.30
N LEU A 572 39.94 -5.37 25.49
CA LEU A 572 39.39 -6.72 25.58
C LEU A 572 38.65 -6.99 26.92
N LEU A 573 39.13 -6.37 28.01
CA LEU A 573 38.46 -6.48 29.33
C LEU A 573 37.19 -5.65 29.39
N THR A 574 37.19 -4.48 28.78
CA THR A 574 36.01 -3.61 28.65
C THR A 574 34.91 -4.29 27.80
N PHE A 575 35.30 -4.96 26.70
CA PHE A 575 34.41 -5.76 25.87
C PHE A 575 33.76 -6.92 26.64
N GLY A 576 34.53 -7.58 27.51
CA GLY A 576 34.05 -8.65 28.38
C GLY A 576 33.04 -8.16 29.43
N ARG A 577 33.23 -6.98 30.03
CA ARG A 577 32.31 -6.37 31.01
C ARG A 577 31.01 -5.92 30.40
N ILE A 578 31.04 -5.23 29.26
CA ILE A 578 29.84 -4.80 28.53
C ILE A 578 29.02 -6.02 28.08
N LYS A 579 29.68 -7.11 27.65
CA LYS A 579 29.01 -8.36 27.30
C LYS A 579 28.36 -9.05 28.50
N LYS A 580 28.96 -8.98 29.70
CA LYS A 580 28.40 -9.49 30.94
C LYS A 580 27.23 -8.64 31.48
N GLN A 581 27.28 -7.33 31.38
CA GLN A 581 26.17 -6.44 31.76
C GLN A 581 24.93 -6.66 30.88
N ASN A 582 25.11 -6.93 29.58
CA ASN A 582 24.00 -7.29 28.69
C ASN A 582 23.48 -8.74 28.86
N ALA A 583 24.27 -9.62 29.49
CA ALA A 583 23.85 -10.99 29.79
C ALA A 583 23.26 -11.12 31.20
N GLY A 584 23.52 -10.18 32.11
CA GLY A 584 23.08 -10.20 33.52
C GLY A 584 21.70 -9.59 33.80
N GLY A 585 20.99 -9.10 32.74
CA GLY A 585 19.61 -8.62 32.86
C GLY A 585 18.52 -9.73 32.82
N GLN A 586 18.89 -10.97 33.05
CA GLN A 586 17.96 -12.10 33.13
C GLN A 586 18.06 -12.78 34.51
N THR A 587 17.69 -12.07 35.58
CA THR A 587 17.20 -12.71 36.83
C THR A 587 16.49 -11.63 37.64
N ILE A 588 15.21 -11.59 37.54
CA ILE A 588 14.12 -11.58 38.55
C ILE A 588 12.83 -11.44 37.75
#